data_2e15587ba51b7453f67829b7cbf980cd
#
_entry.id   2e15587ba51b7453f67829b7cbf980cd
#
_cell.length_a   1.000
_cell.length_b   1.000
_cell.length_c   1.000
_cell.angle_alpha   90.00
_cell.angle_beta   90.00
_cell.angle_gamma   90.00
#
_symmetry.space_group_name_H-M   'P 1'
#
loop_
_entity.id
_entity.type
_entity.pdbx_description
1 polymer ?
#
loop_
_entity_poly.entity_id
_entity_poly.type
_entity_poly.pdbx_seq_one_letter_code
_entity_poly.pdbx_strand_id
1 'polypeptide(L)'
;HSHTPTKLGQRMNLLDGVTTQLDMEAGAFPVSFFGQDYKDGAQLNYGASVAHYAVRSKVMENLKTEYLFGSTDPFRMDGKSWTTPANKEQIQAMRVMINQGIDEGGLGIGLLLDYLTSAVSEDELRMLFEVAGDRQVPIHVHVRRGYTGDNAGLIEVINLAKETKAPLFVVHVTHNAMGRVGEWLEMIDKANQAGANIATETLSYAAGGTSISADVFRHRDWHGMFDITYEDVQWIATGEWLTKETWEKYSREQPGGSVNH
;
A
#
# COMPACT_ATOMS: atom_id res chain seq x y z
N HIS A 1 3.90 6.67 -7.27
CA HIS A 1 3.20 7.18 -6.08
C HIS A 1 4.19 7.52 -4.96
N SER A 2 3.76 8.23 -3.93
CA SER A 2 4.61 8.64 -2.82
C SER A 2 3.79 8.88 -1.56
N HIS A 3 4.30 8.39 -0.42
CA HIS A 3 3.67 8.51 0.90
C HIS A 3 4.30 9.62 1.75
N THR A 4 4.57 10.77 1.15
CA THR A 4 5.23 11.90 1.83
C THR A 4 4.31 13.13 1.95
N PRO A 5 3.16 13.04 2.68
CA PRO A 5 2.13 14.09 2.72
C PRO A 5 2.52 15.27 3.62
N THR A 6 3.79 15.69 3.63
CA THR A 6 4.28 16.80 4.44
C THR A 6 4.86 17.90 3.55
N LYS A 7 4.91 19.14 4.07
CA LYS A 7 5.58 20.25 3.35
C LYS A 7 7.04 19.94 3.04
N LEU A 8 7.74 19.26 3.95
CA LEU A 8 9.12 18.82 3.73
C LEU A 8 9.18 17.76 2.62
N GLY A 9 8.29 16.76 2.65
CA GLY A 9 8.21 15.72 1.62
C GLY A 9 7.94 16.31 0.23
N GLN A 10 7.01 17.28 0.13
CA GLN A 10 6.76 17.99 -1.14
C GLN A 10 8.01 18.72 -1.65
N ARG A 11 8.74 19.39 -0.74
CA ARG A 11 9.97 20.09 -1.12
C ARG A 11 11.06 19.12 -1.61
N MET A 12 11.21 17.98 -0.96
CA MET A 12 12.16 16.94 -1.39
C MET A 12 11.79 16.39 -2.77
N ASN A 13 10.51 16.04 -2.97
CA ASN A 13 10.02 15.59 -4.27
C ASN A 13 10.22 16.65 -5.37
N LEU A 14 9.97 17.92 -5.09
CA LEU A 14 10.17 19.00 -6.05
C LEU A 14 11.65 19.15 -6.43
N LEU A 15 12.57 19.03 -5.47
CA LEU A 15 14.01 19.06 -5.72
C LEU A 15 14.49 17.86 -6.54
N ASP A 16 13.78 16.74 -6.48
CA ASP A 16 14.01 15.53 -7.27
C ASP A 16 13.28 15.57 -8.64
N GLY A 17 12.69 16.70 -8.99
CA GLY A 17 12.01 16.93 -10.29
C GLY A 17 10.55 16.50 -10.34
N VAL A 18 9.96 16.06 -9.22
CA VAL A 18 8.54 15.66 -9.14
C VAL A 18 7.65 16.89 -9.03
N THR A 19 6.72 17.06 -9.97
CA THR A 19 5.74 18.17 -10.00
C THR A 19 4.33 17.77 -9.57
N THR A 20 4.06 16.47 -9.48
CA THR A 20 2.78 15.91 -9.02
C THR A 20 3.05 14.72 -8.11
N GLN A 21 2.57 14.79 -6.89
CA GLN A 21 2.70 13.73 -5.88
C GLN A 21 1.32 13.16 -5.57
N LEU A 22 1.14 11.87 -5.79
CA LEU A 22 -0.11 11.17 -5.49
C LEU A 22 0.15 10.08 -4.46
N ASP A 23 -0.67 10.05 -3.40
CA ASP A 23 -0.68 8.95 -2.43
C ASP A 23 -1.71 7.92 -2.86
N MET A 24 -1.28 6.91 -3.62
CA MET A 24 -2.18 6.00 -4.32
C MET A 24 -2.39 4.69 -3.58
N GLU A 25 -1.34 4.08 -3.07
CA GLU A 25 -1.38 2.77 -2.39
C GLU A 25 -1.96 2.88 -0.99
N ALA A 26 -1.44 3.79 -0.19
CA ALA A 26 -1.93 4.03 1.15
C ALA A 26 -3.19 4.92 1.13
N GLY A 27 -3.14 6.04 0.44
CA GLY A 27 -4.27 6.95 0.33
C GLY A 27 -4.61 7.68 1.63
N ALA A 28 -5.83 8.19 1.70
CA ALA A 28 -6.37 8.90 2.87
C ALA A 28 -7.84 8.54 3.11
N PHE A 29 -8.29 8.65 4.36
CA PHE A 29 -9.72 8.62 4.71
C PHE A 29 -9.99 9.38 6.02
N PRO A 30 -10.90 10.37 6.07
CA PRO A 30 -11.61 10.95 4.91
C PRO A 30 -10.64 11.60 3.90
N VAL A 31 -10.94 11.48 2.60
CA VAL A 31 -10.10 12.07 1.54
C VAL A 31 -10.07 13.59 1.62
N SER A 32 -11.17 14.21 2.04
CA SER A 32 -11.28 15.65 2.24
C SER A 32 -10.30 16.25 3.26
N PHE A 33 -9.69 15.40 4.12
CA PHE A 33 -8.63 15.81 5.03
C PHE A 33 -7.23 15.78 4.40
N PHE A 34 -7.06 15.08 3.28
CA PHE A 34 -5.77 15.04 2.60
C PHE A 34 -5.40 16.42 2.07
N GLY A 35 -4.22 16.89 2.41
CA GLY A 35 -3.76 18.21 2.01
C GLY A 35 -4.14 19.34 2.95
N GLN A 36 -4.76 19.11 4.09
CA GLN A 36 -5.03 20.14 5.11
C GLN A 36 -3.76 20.89 5.54
N ASP A 37 -2.61 20.21 5.54
CA ASP A 37 -1.31 20.81 5.82
C ASP A 37 -0.82 21.74 4.71
N TYR A 38 -1.47 21.72 3.54
CA TYR A 38 -1.13 22.52 2.36
C TYR A 38 -2.08 23.71 2.13
N LYS A 39 -2.99 23.97 3.07
CA LYS A 39 -3.98 25.07 2.96
C LYS A 39 -3.37 26.44 2.67
N ASP A 40 -2.11 26.66 3.08
CA ASP A 40 -1.35 27.89 2.79
C ASP A 40 -0.58 27.83 1.46
N GLY A 41 -0.85 26.82 0.63
CA GLY A 41 -0.24 26.57 -0.67
C GLY A 41 0.62 25.31 -0.70
N ALA A 42 0.33 24.44 -1.66
CA ALA A 42 1.17 23.30 -2.00
C ALA A 42 2.30 23.73 -2.94
N GLN A 43 3.46 23.08 -2.83
CA GLN A 43 4.60 23.33 -3.72
C GLN A 43 4.52 22.53 -5.00
N LEU A 44 3.68 21.50 -5.05
CA LEU A 44 3.42 20.64 -6.21
C LEU A 44 1.94 20.21 -6.21
N ASN A 45 1.48 19.65 -7.33
CA ASN A 45 0.16 19.05 -7.38
C ASN A 45 0.12 17.80 -6.48
N TYR A 46 -1.01 17.60 -5.81
CA TYR A 46 -1.18 16.46 -4.90
C TYR A 46 -2.57 15.86 -4.99
N GLY A 47 -2.69 14.61 -4.54
CA GLY A 47 -3.96 13.90 -4.44
C GLY A 47 -3.77 12.57 -3.73
N ALA A 48 -4.88 11.92 -3.40
CA ALA A 48 -4.86 10.62 -2.73
C ALA A 48 -5.99 9.72 -3.23
N SER A 49 -5.78 8.41 -3.17
CA SER A 49 -6.83 7.40 -3.24
C SER A 49 -7.58 7.31 -1.91
N VAL A 50 -8.69 6.57 -1.87
CA VAL A 50 -9.37 6.20 -0.63
C VAL A 50 -8.57 5.11 0.08
N ALA A 51 -8.12 5.36 1.29
CA ALA A 51 -7.33 4.43 2.10
C ALA A 51 -8.19 3.27 2.64
N HIS A 52 -8.14 2.10 2.02
CA HIS A 52 -8.89 0.93 2.50
C HIS A 52 -8.53 0.56 3.95
N TYR A 53 -7.23 0.51 4.31
CA TYR A 53 -6.81 0.19 5.68
C TYR A 53 -7.37 1.17 6.73
N ALA A 54 -7.49 2.47 6.37
CA ALA A 54 -8.07 3.49 7.24
C ALA A 54 -9.58 3.28 7.41
N VAL A 55 -10.29 2.96 6.32
CA VAL A 55 -11.70 2.57 6.37
C VAL A 55 -11.89 1.33 7.25
N ARG A 56 -11.03 0.29 7.12
CA ARG A 56 -11.06 -0.87 8.01
C ARG A 56 -10.88 -0.47 9.48
N SER A 57 -9.89 0.36 9.77
CA SER A 57 -9.61 0.85 11.13
C SER A 57 -10.80 1.63 11.72
N LYS A 58 -11.47 2.41 10.89
CA LYS A 58 -12.69 3.13 11.29
C LYS A 58 -13.84 2.18 11.59
N VAL A 59 -14.10 1.22 10.71
CA VAL A 59 -15.24 0.30 10.84
C VAL A 59 -15.04 -0.71 11.97
N MET A 60 -13.84 -1.27 12.11
CA MET A 60 -13.60 -2.39 13.02
C MET A 60 -13.18 -1.96 14.42
N GLU A 61 -12.57 -0.78 14.57
CA GLU A 61 -11.98 -0.31 15.82
C GLU A 61 -12.42 1.11 16.21
N ASN A 62 -13.21 1.77 15.36
CA ASN A 62 -13.66 3.16 15.53
C ASN A 62 -12.50 4.15 15.76
N LEU A 63 -11.36 3.91 15.12
CA LEU A 63 -10.20 4.79 15.22
C LEU A 63 -10.43 6.12 14.49
N LYS A 64 -9.73 7.14 14.92
CA LYS A 64 -9.58 8.39 14.14
C LYS A 64 -8.60 8.10 13.00
N THR A 65 -8.98 8.47 11.77
CA THR A 65 -8.25 8.09 10.56
C THR A 65 -7.67 9.26 9.78
N GLU A 66 -7.95 10.47 10.21
CA GLU A 66 -7.64 11.72 9.50
C GLU A 66 -6.14 11.92 9.26
N TYR A 67 -5.28 11.29 10.03
CA TYR A 67 -3.81 11.45 9.94
C TYR A 67 -3.05 10.17 10.25
N LEU A 68 -3.53 9.01 9.80
CA LEU A 68 -2.86 7.74 10.11
C LEU A 68 -1.43 7.67 9.57
N PHE A 69 -1.16 8.20 8.37
CA PHE A 69 0.19 8.46 7.89
C PHE A 69 0.59 9.91 8.23
N GLY A 70 1.55 10.08 9.11
CA GLY A 70 2.03 11.40 9.55
C GLY A 70 1.52 11.83 10.92
N SER A 71 0.75 10.98 11.63
CA SER A 71 0.46 11.22 13.04
C SER A 71 1.74 10.99 13.87
N THR A 72 1.86 11.72 14.98
CA THR A 72 2.92 11.49 15.97
C THR A 72 2.72 10.20 16.75
N ASP A 73 1.54 9.59 16.66
CA ASP A 73 1.27 8.28 17.24
C ASP A 73 1.87 7.19 16.35
N PRO A 74 2.57 6.22 16.93
CA PRO A 74 3.16 5.14 16.15
C PRO A 74 2.05 4.40 15.40
N PHE A 75 2.20 4.35 14.07
CA PHE A 75 1.30 3.59 13.22
C PHE A 75 1.40 2.10 13.56
N ARG A 76 0.34 1.53 14.08
CA ARG A 76 0.31 0.14 14.57
C ARG A 76 -0.43 -0.73 13.58
N MET A 77 0.26 -1.75 13.06
CA MET A 77 -0.29 -2.77 12.17
C MET A 77 -0.68 -4.06 12.92
N ASP A 78 -0.95 -3.99 14.23
CA ASP A 78 -1.26 -5.13 15.09
C ASP A 78 -2.70 -5.12 15.64
N GLY A 79 -3.50 -4.12 15.28
CA GLY A 79 -4.90 -4.02 15.63
C GLY A 79 -5.79 -5.04 14.93
N LYS A 80 -7.05 -5.14 15.36
CA LYS A 80 -8.04 -6.06 14.73
C LYS A 80 -8.24 -5.78 13.25
N SER A 81 -8.21 -4.51 12.86
CA SER A 81 -8.32 -4.11 11.45
C SER A 81 -7.18 -4.63 10.57
N TRP A 82 -6.03 -5.01 11.16
CA TRP A 82 -4.88 -5.53 10.43
C TRP A 82 -4.75 -7.06 10.51
N THR A 83 -5.39 -7.69 11.49
CA THR A 83 -5.14 -9.10 11.82
C THR A 83 -6.37 -9.99 11.74
N THR A 84 -7.57 -9.42 11.62
CA THR A 84 -8.83 -10.18 11.71
C THR A 84 -9.70 -9.96 10.48
N PRO A 85 -10.25 -11.01 9.85
CA PRO A 85 -11.21 -10.86 8.77
C PRO A 85 -12.46 -10.08 9.19
N ALA A 86 -12.93 -9.21 8.31
CA ALA A 86 -14.18 -8.49 8.51
C ALA A 86 -15.41 -9.40 8.28
N ASN A 87 -16.45 -9.18 9.06
CA ASN A 87 -17.74 -9.83 8.82
C ASN A 87 -18.54 -9.11 7.71
N LYS A 88 -19.68 -9.68 7.32
CA LYS A 88 -20.51 -9.15 6.22
C LYS A 88 -21.01 -7.73 6.46
N GLU A 89 -21.41 -7.42 7.69
CA GLU A 89 -21.90 -6.10 8.09
C GLU A 89 -20.77 -5.06 8.02
N GLN A 90 -19.56 -5.45 8.43
CA GLN A 90 -18.38 -4.60 8.34
C GLN A 90 -17.98 -4.36 6.89
N ILE A 91 -17.99 -5.39 6.03
CA ILE A 91 -17.71 -5.27 4.60
C ILE A 91 -18.71 -4.31 3.94
N GLN A 92 -19.99 -4.41 4.29
CA GLN A 92 -21.01 -3.49 3.78
C GLN A 92 -20.80 -2.04 4.28
N ALA A 93 -20.39 -1.85 5.52
CA ALA A 93 -20.06 -0.53 6.05
C ALA A 93 -18.81 0.05 5.34
N MET A 94 -17.81 -0.77 5.06
CA MET A 94 -16.63 -0.36 4.28
C MET A 94 -17.03 0.05 2.85
N ARG A 95 -17.92 -0.68 2.18
CA ARG A 95 -18.45 -0.31 0.85
C ARG A 95 -19.03 1.10 0.84
N VAL A 96 -19.81 1.46 1.85
CA VAL A 96 -20.39 2.80 1.96
C VAL A 96 -19.30 3.86 2.12
N MET A 97 -18.35 3.64 3.02
CA MET A 97 -17.28 4.60 3.29
C MET A 97 -16.30 4.75 2.12
N ILE A 98 -16.00 3.65 1.40
CA ILE A 98 -15.17 3.72 0.18
C ILE A 98 -15.85 4.60 -0.88
N ASN A 99 -17.16 4.39 -1.12
CA ASN A 99 -17.91 5.25 -2.03
C ASN A 99 -17.91 6.72 -1.60
N GLN A 100 -18.10 6.98 -0.29
CA GLN A 100 -17.97 8.34 0.26
C GLN A 100 -16.60 8.95 -0.05
N GLY A 101 -15.52 8.22 0.19
CA GLY A 101 -14.17 8.74 -0.10
C GLY A 101 -13.95 9.03 -1.58
N ILE A 102 -14.54 8.24 -2.49
CA ILE A 102 -14.52 8.52 -3.94
C ILE A 102 -15.31 9.82 -4.23
N ASP A 103 -16.48 10.00 -3.62
CA ASP A 103 -17.30 11.21 -3.78
C ASP A 103 -16.62 12.47 -3.20
N GLU A 104 -15.75 12.32 -2.19
CA GLU A 104 -14.90 13.39 -1.66
C GLU A 104 -13.72 13.77 -2.59
N GLY A 105 -13.55 13.09 -3.72
CA GLY A 105 -12.50 13.35 -4.71
C GLY A 105 -11.34 12.34 -4.66
N GLY A 106 -11.53 11.19 -4.03
CA GLY A 106 -10.55 10.11 -4.05
C GLY A 106 -10.23 9.63 -5.46
N LEU A 107 -8.94 9.55 -5.78
CA LEU A 107 -8.42 9.21 -7.11
C LEU A 107 -8.47 7.70 -7.41
N GLY A 108 -9.24 6.96 -6.66
CA GLY A 108 -9.37 5.52 -6.72
C GLY A 108 -9.35 4.91 -5.33
N ILE A 109 -9.06 3.61 -5.23
CA ILE A 109 -8.98 2.87 -3.98
C ILE A 109 -7.53 2.45 -3.76
N GLY A 110 -6.97 2.74 -2.59
CA GLY A 110 -5.63 2.31 -2.19
C GLY A 110 -5.69 1.05 -1.32
N LEU A 111 -4.88 0.05 -1.65
CA LEU A 111 -4.95 -1.29 -1.04
C LEU A 111 -3.57 -1.85 -0.71
N LEU A 112 -3.23 -1.82 0.57
CA LEU A 112 -2.02 -2.42 1.16
C LEU A 112 -2.20 -3.93 1.41
N LEU A 113 -2.49 -4.70 0.35
CA LEU A 113 -2.98 -6.08 0.49
C LEU A 113 -1.92 -7.02 1.08
N ASP A 114 -0.64 -6.83 0.78
CA ASP A 114 0.44 -7.66 1.33
C ASP A 114 0.56 -7.52 2.85
N TYR A 115 0.32 -6.33 3.38
CA TYR A 115 0.33 -6.08 4.84
C TYR A 115 -0.93 -6.61 5.54
N LEU A 116 -1.98 -6.91 4.78
CA LEU A 116 -3.29 -7.37 5.25
C LEU A 116 -3.60 -8.80 4.78
N THR A 117 -2.59 -9.58 4.42
CA THR A 117 -2.74 -10.87 3.74
C THR A 117 -3.71 -11.82 4.43
N SER A 118 -3.65 -11.95 5.76
CA SER A 118 -4.55 -12.82 6.52
C SER A 118 -5.86 -12.17 6.94
N ALA A 119 -5.93 -10.83 6.88
CA ALA A 119 -7.07 -10.07 7.38
C ALA A 119 -8.12 -9.77 6.30
N VAL A 120 -7.71 -9.62 5.04
CA VAL A 120 -8.63 -9.32 3.93
C VAL A 120 -9.10 -10.62 3.29
N SER A 121 -10.40 -10.92 3.48
CA SER A 121 -11.04 -12.09 2.88
C SER A 121 -11.32 -11.90 1.39
N GLU A 122 -11.62 -12.99 0.68
CA GLU A 122 -12.03 -12.94 -0.73
C GLU A 122 -13.28 -12.08 -0.94
N ASP A 123 -14.27 -12.17 -0.04
CA ASP A 123 -15.51 -11.37 -0.11
C ASP A 123 -15.21 -9.86 0.02
N GLU A 124 -14.31 -9.50 0.93
CA GLU A 124 -13.90 -8.11 1.10
C GLU A 124 -13.12 -7.59 -0.10
N LEU A 125 -12.14 -8.38 -0.58
CA LEU A 125 -11.36 -8.02 -1.75
C LEU A 125 -12.25 -7.87 -3.00
N ARG A 126 -13.17 -8.80 -3.23
CA ARG A 126 -14.16 -8.74 -4.30
C ARG A 126 -15.00 -7.47 -4.21
N MET A 127 -15.50 -7.12 -3.01
CA MET A 127 -16.26 -5.89 -2.79
C MET A 127 -15.50 -4.64 -3.24
N LEU A 128 -14.19 -4.55 -2.95
CA LEU A 128 -13.38 -3.41 -3.37
C LEU A 128 -13.24 -3.32 -4.89
N PHE A 129 -13.03 -4.46 -5.55
CA PHE A 129 -12.96 -4.52 -7.01
C PHE A 129 -14.31 -4.23 -7.67
N GLU A 130 -15.42 -4.69 -7.11
CA GLU A 130 -16.77 -4.32 -7.58
C GLU A 130 -16.99 -2.81 -7.50
N VAL A 131 -16.67 -2.17 -6.37
CA VAL A 131 -16.77 -0.70 -6.25
C VAL A 131 -15.90 0.00 -7.29
N ALA A 132 -14.66 -0.43 -7.47
CA ALA A 132 -13.76 0.15 -8.46
C ALA A 132 -14.32 0.00 -9.90
N GLY A 133 -14.87 -1.16 -10.23
CA GLY A 133 -15.52 -1.43 -11.52
C GLY A 133 -16.79 -0.62 -11.73
N ASP A 134 -17.68 -0.58 -10.75
CA ASP A 134 -18.95 0.19 -10.82
C ASP A 134 -18.70 1.70 -10.97
N ARG A 135 -17.70 2.22 -10.24
CA ARG A 135 -17.34 3.64 -10.24
C ARG A 135 -16.36 4.01 -11.37
N GLN A 136 -15.81 3.03 -12.09
CA GLN A 136 -14.78 3.22 -13.11
C GLN A 136 -13.58 4.05 -12.61
N VAL A 137 -13.17 3.78 -11.35
CA VAL A 137 -11.97 4.35 -10.73
C VAL A 137 -10.90 3.28 -10.58
N PRO A 138 -9.60 3.61 -10.63
CA PRO A 138 -8.55 2.63 -10.44
C PRO A 138 -8.51 2.09 -9.02
N ILE A 139 -8.13 0.81 -8.89
CA ILE A 139 -7.73 0.22 -7.62
C ILE A 139 -6.22 0.00 -7.63
N HIS A 140 -5.50 0.63 -6.69
CA HIS A 140 -4.05 0.62 -6.59
C HIS A 140 -3.65 -0.43 -5.56
N VAL A 141 -2.98 -1.49 -6.01
CA VAL A 141 -2.79 -2.67 -5.18
C VAL A 141 -1.31 -2.95 -4.95
N HIS A 142 -0.90 -2.91 -3.68
CA HIS A 142 0.28 -3.62 -3.20
C HIS A 142 -0.09 -5.10 -3.10
N VAL A 143 0.29 -5.87 -4.10
CA VAL A 143 -0.16 -7.25 -4.30
C VAL A 143 0.38 -8.15 -3.19
N ARG A 144 -0.42 -9.13 -2.77
CA ARG A 144 0.05 -10.19 -1.84
C ARG A 144 1.26 -10.90 -2.45
N ARG A 145 2.31 -11.03 -1.68
CA ARG A 145 3.43 -11.90 -2.01
C ARG A 145 3.22 -13.26 -1.35
N GLY A 146 3.31 -14.34 -2.13
CA GLY A 146 3.29 -15.69 -1.59
C GLY A 146 4.56 -15.99 -0.77
N TYR A 147 4.48 -16.92 0.16
CA TYR A 147 5.63 -17.39 0.94
C TYR A 147 6.75 -17.99 0.06
N THR A 148 6.40 -18.42 -1.13
CA THR A 148 7.31 -19.06 -2.11
C THR A 148 7.69 -18.14 -3.28
N GLY A 149 7.29 -16.87 -3.24
CA GLY A 149 7.50 -15.94 -4.36
C GLY A 149 6.73 -16.34 -5.63
N ASP A 150 5.59 -16.98 -5.49
CA ASP A 150 4.73 -17.38 -6.60
C ASP A 150 3.93 -16.19 -7.19
N ASN A 151 3.21 -16.44 -8.28
CA ASN A 151 2.39 -15.44 -8.96
C ASN A 151 0.95 -15.36 -8.44
N ALA A 152 0.59 -16.12 -7.39
CA ALA A 152 -0.79 -16.28 -6.96
C ALA A 152 -1.48 -14.94 -6.66
N GLY A 153 -0.80 -14.02 -5.96
CA GLY A 153 -1.35 -12.71 -5.65
C GLY A 153 -1.59 -11.84 -6.89
N LEU A 154 -0.70 -11.89 -7.89
CA LEU A 154 -0.92 -11.18 -9.15
C LEU A 154 -2.10 -11.79 -9.93
N ILE A 155 -2.19 -13.13 -9.97
CA ILE A 155 -3.29 -13.84 -10.63
C ILE A 155 -4.63 -13.49 -9.97
N GLU A 156 -4.67 -13.44 -8.63
CA GLU A 156 -5.84 -13.05 -7.84
C GLU A 156 -6.39 -11.69 -8.31
N VAL A 157 -5.57 -10.66 -8.32
CA VAL A 157 -6.01 -9.31 -8.68
C VAL A 157 -6.30 -9.14 -10.18
N ILE A 158 -5.58 -9.81 -11.06
CA ILE A 158 -5.88 -9.83 -12.51
C ILE A 158 -7.25 -10.46 -12.76
N ASN A 159 -7.57 -11.59 -12.12
CA ASN A 159 -8.87 -12.25 -12.28
C ASN A 159 -10.01 -11.36 -11.80
N LEU A 160 -9.87 -10.76 -10.62
CA LEU A 160 -10.86 -9.83 -10.09
C LEU A 160 -11.05 -8.60 -11.00
N ALA A 161 -9.96 -8.01 -11.50
CA ALA A 161 -10.04 -6.89 -12.44
C ALA A 161 -10.81 -7.25 -13.73
N LYS A 162 -10.57 -8.45 -14.28
CA LYS A 162 -11.30 -8.95 -15.46
C LYS A 162 -12.77 -9.20 -15.18
N GLU A 163 -13.11 -9.83 -14.06
CA GLU A 163 -14.47 -10.14 -13.66
C GLU A 163 -15.31 -8.89 -13.40
N THR A 164 -14.74 -7.92 -12.68
CA THR A 164 -15.44 -6.71 -12.26
C THR A 164 -15.28 -5.54 -13.22
N LYS A 165 -14.41 -5.66 -14.22
CA LYS A 165 -13.99 -4.57 -15.13
C LYS A 165 -13.38 -3.37 -14.41
N ALA A 166 -12.82 -3.59 -13.23
CA ALA A 166 -12.13 -2.56 -12.48
C ALA A 166 -10.80 -2.21 -13.16
N PRO A 167 -10.50 -0.91 -13.37
CA PRO A 167 -9.16 -0.49 -13.74
C PRO A 167 -8.19 -0.86 -12.60
N LEU A 168 -7.20 -1.70 -12.89
CA LEU A 168 -6.22 -2.17 -11.90
C LEU A 168 -4.90 -1.44 -12.08
N PHE A 169 -4.32 -0.98 -10.98
CA PHE A 169 -2.97 -0.45 -10.96
C PHE A 169 -2.11 -1.28 -9.98
N VAL A 170 -1.19 -2.07 -10.53
CA VAL A 170 -0.22 -2.82 -9.73
C VAL A 170 0.91 -1.88 -9.36
N VAL A 171 0.99 -1.48 -8.09
CA VAL A 171 1.98 -0.51 -7.64
C VAL A 171 3.37 -1.15 -7.58
N HIS A 172 4.43 -0.33 -7.80
CA HIS A 172 5.86 -0.69 -7.67
C HIS A 172 6.16 -2.15 -8.03
N VAL A 173 5.84 -2.54 -9.27
CA VAL A 173 5.96 -3.93 -9.76
C VAL A 173 7.32 -4.57 -9.45
N THR A 174 8.39 -3.78 -9.47
CA THR A 174 9.75 -4.24 -9.14
C THR A 174 9.88 -4.77 -7.72
N HIS A 175 9.25 -4.11 -6.74
CA HIS A 175 9.27 -4.53 -5.34
C HIS A 175 8.38 -5.73 -5.07
N ASN A 176 7.27 -5.86 -5.79
CA ASN A 176 6.37 -7.00 -5.64
C ASN A 176 6.91 -8.26 -6.34
N ALA A 177 7.40 -8.11 -7.55
CA ALA A 177 7.83 -9.24 -8.38
C ALA A 177 9.28 -9.66 -8.15
N MET A 178 10.12 -8.77 -7.58
CA MET A 178 11.55 -9.02 -7.38
C MET A 178 12.22 -9.49 -8.69
N GLY A 179 12.98 -10.58 -8.68
CA GLY A 179 13.62 -11.17 -9.86
C GLY A 179 12.67 -11.63 -10.97
N ARG A 180 11.35 -11.59 -10.76
CA ARG A 180 10.31 -12.08 -11.69
C ARG A 180 9.58 -10.95 -12.44
N VAL A 181 10.11 -9.74 -12.44
CA VAL A 181 9.47 -8.56 -13.09
C VAL A 181 9.10 -8.85 -14.55
N GLY A 182 9.98 -9.46 -15.33
CA GLY A 182 9.71 -9.82 -16.72
C GLY A 182 8.47 -10.71 -16.87
N GLU A 183 8.36 -11.74 -16.05
CA GLU A 183 7.20 -12.65 -16.03
C GLU A 183 5.90 -11.91 -15.67
N TRP A 184 5.93 -11.02 -14.66
CA TRP A 184 4.77 -10.26 -14.26
C TRP A 184 4.31 -9.28 -15.35
N LEU A 185 5.25 -8.62 -16.01
CA LEU A 185 4.92 -7.74 -17.14
C LEU A 185 4.29 -8.50 -18.31
N GLU A 186 4.78 -9.70 -18.64
CA GLU A 186 4.15 -10.54 -19.65
C GLU A 186 2.72 -10.98 -19.25
N MET A 187 2.48 -11.29 -17.97
CA MET A 187 1.15 -11.64 -17.49
C MET A 187 0.18 -10.46 -17.60
N ILE A 188 0.63 -9.25 -17.22
CA ILE A 188 -0.14 -8.00 -17.35
C ILE A 188 -0.44 -7.72 -18.83
N ASP A 189 0.55 -7.83 -19.70
CA ASP A 189 0.37 -7.61 -21.14
C ASP A 189 -0.65 -8.58 -21.75
N LYS A 190 -0.54 -9.88 -21.45
CA LYS A 190 -1.53 -10.88 -21.87
C LYS A 190 -2.94 -10.59 -21.36
N ALA A 191 -3.07 -10.12 -20.12
CA ALA A 191 -4.37 -9.74 -19.56
C ALA A 191 -4.95 -8.51 -20.29
N ASN A 192 -4.13 -7.52 -20.60
CA ASN A 192 -4.54 -6.33 -21.35
C ASN A 192 -4.94 -6.67 -22.78
N GLN A 193 -4.20 -7.56 -23.47
CA GLN A 193 -4.58 -8.07 -24.79
C GLN A 193 -5.92 -8.80 -24.77
N ALA A 194 -6.29 -9.41 -23.63
CA ALA A 194 -7.58 -10.04 -23.40
C ALA A 194 -8.68 -9.07 -22.91
N GLY A 195 -8.43 -7.76 -22.95
CA GLY A 195 -9.41 -6.70 -22.65
C GLY A 195 -9.46 -6.23 -21.20
N ALA A 196 -8.49 -6.59 -20.37
CA ALA A 196 -8.33 -5.97 -19.04
C ALA A 196 -7.76 -4.54 -19.18
N ASN A 197 -7.91 -3.74 -18.13
CA ASN A 197 -7.31 -2.40 -18.04
C ASN A 197 -6.35 -2.38 -16.85
N ILE A 198 -5.11 -2.78 -17.09
CA ILE A 198 -4.10 -2.92 -16.03
C ILE A 198 -2.89 -2.06 -16.37
N ALA A 199 -2.50 -1.21 -15.44
CA ALA A 199 -1.27 -0.43 -15.49
C ALA A 199 -0.36 -0.79 -14.30
N THR A 200 0.90 -0.39 -14.37
CA THR A 200 1.88 -0.57 -13.30
C THR A 200 2.90 0.56 -13.30
N GLU A 201 3.66 0.66 -12.25
CA GLU A 201 4.77 1.58 -12.10
C GLU A 201 5.99 0.87 -11.52
N THR A 202 7.14 1.51 -11.63
CA THR A 202 8.39 1.10 -11.00
C THR A 202 9.00 2.28 -10.25
N LEU A 203 9.75 1.98 -9.21
CA LEU A 203 10.59 2.98 -8.54
C LEU A 203 11.89 3.18 -9.34
N SER A 204 12.34 4.43 -9.39
CA SER A 204 13.63 4.80 -9.98
C SER A 204 14.82 4.64 -9.03
N TYR A 205 14.55 4.15 -7.81
CA TYR A 205 15.53 3.97 -6.75
C TYR A 205 15.89 2.50 -6.59
N ALA A 206 17.13 2.24 -6.11
CA ALA A 206 17.66 0.89 -5.92
C ALA A 206 17.24 0.25 -4.59
N ALA A 207 16.51 0.96 -3.75
CA ALA A 207 16.08 0.47 -2.45
C ALA A 207 14.59 0.76 -2.20
N GLY A 208 13.94 -0.13 -1.47
CA GLY A 208 12.58 0.03 -0.95
C GLY A 208 12.58 0.31 0.54
N GLY A 209 11.71 1.20 1.01
CA GLY A 209 11.57 1.52 2.43
C GLY A 209 10.28 0.93 3.02
N THR A 210 10.39 0.35 4.22
CA THR A 210 9.22 -0.13 4.97
C THR A 210 9.48 -0.11 6.48
N SER A 211 8.45 -0.45 7.28
CA SER A 211 8.63 -0.60 8.73
C SER A 211 9.38 -1.88 9.07
N ILE A 212 10.29 -1.83 10.05
CA ILE A 212 10.94 -3.02 10.61
C ILE A 212 9.92 -4.02 11.19
N SER A 213 8.74 -3.55 11.56
CA SER A 213 7.64 -4.38 12.06
C SER A 213 6.66 -4.85 10.97
N ALA A 214 6.96 -4.64 9.70
CA ALA A 214 6.13 -5.12 8.61
C ALA A 214 5.93 -6.65 8.68
N ASP A 215 4.76 -7.12 8.23
CA ASP A 215 4.39 -8.54 8.27
C ASP A 215 5.42 -9.44 7.59
N VAL A 216 5.97 -8.99 6.48
CA VAL A 216 7.01 -9.70 5.73
C VAL A 216 8.23 -10.06 6.60
N PHE A 217 8.59 -9.20 7.53
CA PHE A 217 9.74 -9.43 8.41
C PHE A 217 9.41 -10.25 9.66
N ARG A 218 8.16 -10.31 10.06
CA ARG A 218 7.74 -10.99 11.30
C ARG A 218 7.28 -12.42 11.11
N HIS A 219 6.64 -12.70 9.99
CA HIS A 219 5.89 -13.94 9.80
C HIS A 219 6.34 -14.74 8.59
N ARG A 220 7.37 -14.27 7.86
CA ARG A 220 7.83 -14.89 6.62
C ARG A 220 9.35 -15.10 6.65
N ASP A 221 9.82 -16.05 5.87
CA ASP A 221 11.26 -16.18 5.56
C ASP A 221 11.67 -15.10 4.55
N TRP A 222 11.85 -13.89 5.05
CA TRP A 222 12.21 -12.75 4.21
C TRP A 222 13.63 -12.86 3.64
N HIS A 223 14.55 -13.57 4.33
CA HIS A 223 15.88 -13.84 3.82
C HIS A 223 15.81 -14.65 2.51
N GLY A 224 15.09 -15.77 2.52
CA GLY A 224 14.88 -16.58 1.32
C GLY A 224 14.00 -15.91 0.27
N MET A 225 13.01 -15.11 0.69
CA MET A 225 12.09 -14.43 -0.22
C MET A 225 12.78 -13.32 -1.01
N PHE A 226 13.66 -12.53 -0.37
CA PHE A 226 14.34 -11.40 -0.99
C PHE A 226 15.76 -11.70 -1.44
N ASP A 227 16.29 -12.87 -1.08
CA ASP A 227 17.70 -13.23 -1.27
C ASP A 227 18.66 -12.19 -0.67
N ILE A 228 18.34 -11.73 0.56
CA ILE A 228 19.12 -10.75 1.32
C ILE A 228 19.35 -11.20 2.75
N THR A 229 20.32 -10.57 3.41
CA THR A 229 20.69 -10.80 4.80
C THR A 229 20.42 -9.54 5.64
N TYR A 230 20.75 -9.58 6.94
CA TYR A 230 20.64 -8.39 7.79
C TYR A 230 21.54 -7.26 7.31
N GLU A 231 22.71 -7.60 6.76
CA GLU A 231 23.73 -6.67 6.27
C GLU A 231 23.33 -5.92 5.00
N ASP A 232 22.27 -6.38 4.32
CA ASP A 232 21.67 -5.72 3.16
C ASP A 232 20.56 -4.73 3.56
N VAL A 233 20.27 -4.62 4.87
CA VAL A 233 19.22 -3.77 5.40
C VAL A 233 19.80 -2.59 6.16
N GLN A 234 19.32 -1.38 5.83
CA GLN A 234 19.77 -0.14 6.44
C GLN A 234 18.73 0.44 7.39
N TRP A 235 19.13 0.82 8.60
CA TRP A 235 18.30 1.59 9.51
C TRP A 235 18.21 3.05 9.05
N ILE A 236 17.03 3.50 8.63
CA ILE A 236 16.86 4.82 7.99
C ILE A 236 17.27 5.97 8.91
N ALA A 237 16.96 5.89 10.21
CA ALA A 237 17.20 7.00 11.15
C ALA A 237 18.68 7.37 11.32
N THR A 238 19.60 6.43 11.12
CA THR A 238 21.04 6.65 11.32
C THR A 238 21.88 6.37 10.08
N GLY A 239 21.33 5.67 9.07
CA GLY A 239 22.07 5.17 7.93
C GLY A 239 22.92 3.93 8.24
N GLU A 240 22.75 3.30 9.41
CA GLU A 240 23.48 2.11 9.83
C GLU A 240 23.03 0.89 9.03
N TRP A 241 23.98 0.14 8.47
CA TRP A 241 23.73 -1.20 7.95
C TRP A 241 23.61 -2.17 9.12
N LEU A 242 22.55 -2.98 9.11
CA LEU A 242 22.20 -3.79 10.28
C LEU A 242 23.03 -5.07 10.36
N THR A 243 23.16 -5.57 11.56
CA THR A 243 23.55 -6.95 11.88
C THR A 243 22.34 -7.64 12.51
N LYS A 244 22.43 -8.95 12.74
CA LYS A 244 21.38 -9.68 13.46
C LYS A 244 21.10 -9.07 14.83
N GLU A 245 22.14 -8.70 15.58
CA GLU A 245 22.01 -8.11 16.92
C GLU A 245 21.32 -6.75 16.88
N THR A 246 21.68 -5.87 15.94
CA THR A 246 21.06 -4.54 15.83
C THR A 246 19.65 -4.64 15.27
N TRP A 247 19.37 -5.57 14.36
CA TRP A 247 18.01 -5.90 13.93
C TRP A 247 17.10 -6.32 15.09
N GLU A 248 17.54 -7.29 15.90
CA GLU A 248 16.79 -7.77 17.07
C GLU A 248 16.58 -6.66 18.11
N LYS A 249 17.60 -5.82 18.31
CA LYS A 249 17.52 -4.66 19.17
C LYS A 249 16.47 -3.67 18.71
N TYR A 250 16.52 -3.20 17.46
CA TYR A 250 15.61 -2.20 16.93
C TYR A 250 14.19 -2.74 16.79
N SER A 251 14.01 -4.01 16.41
CA SER A 251 12.70 -4.66 16.35
C SER A 251 12.00 -4.65 17.72
N ARG A 252 12.75 -4.77 18.82
CA ARG A 252 12.22 -4.74 20.18
C ARG A 252 12.05 -3.32 20.74
N GLU A 253 13.03 -2.46 20.53
CA GLU A 253 13.11 -1.14 21.16
C GLU A 253 12.45 -0.03 20.34
N GLN A 254 12.39 -0.18 19.02
CA GLN A 254 11.87 0.80 18.09
C GLN A 254 11.01 0.15 16.98
N PRO A 255 9.94 -0.58 17.34
CA PRO A 255 9.14 -1.35 16.38
C PRO A 255 8.42 -0.48 15.33
N GLY A 256 8.30 0.83 15.55
CA GLY A 256 7.76 1.79 14.57
C GLY A 256 8.82 2.38 13.64
N GLY A 257 10.07 1.95 13.75
CA GLY A 257 11.15 2.46 12.92
C GLY A 257 11.12 1.91 11.50
N SER A 258 11.81 2.61 10.60
CA SER A 258 11.83 2.27 9.18
C SER A 258 13.19 1.77 8.74
N VAL A 259 13.17 0.84 7.80
CA VAL A 259 14.35 0.25 7.16
C VAL A 259 14.27 0.37 5.64
N ASN A 260 15.44 0.46 4.99
CA ASN A 260 15.60 0.26 3.54
C ASN A 260 16.18 -1.13 3.27
N HIS A 261 15.77 -1.75 2.18
CA HIS A 261 16.30 -3.03 1.68
C HIS A 261 16.32 -3.05 0.16
#